data_c74dbca88950e2ddb4b05b75ae78a716
#
_entry.id   c74dbca88950e2ddb4b05b75ae78a716
#
_cell.length_a   1.000
_cell.length_b   1.000
_cell.length_c   1.000
_cell.angle_alpha   90.00
_cell.angle_beta   90.00
_cell.angle_gamma   90.00
#
_symmetry.space_group_name_H-M   'P 1'
#
loop_
_entity.id
_entity.type
_entity.pdbx_description
1 polymer ?
#
loop_
_entity_poly.entity_id
_entity_poly.type
_entity_poly.pdbx_seq_one_letter_code
_entity_poly.pdbx_strand_id
1 'polypeptide(L)'
;MSNRVRRTGAAVLGTALAGSVLGALPASAQSYDGKVIASGGLTVRALPTTAYNAKGKLAKGQVFPIECKVRGTSVDGNDLWYALPPTLGEWVSARYVQNVGPAPRWCGSSERFVGRTTNSLVKRVAPTTAAARAGSLATGARVDIICKLDWHNVGGNPRWYYLTDGRWVAARYVTDVGRAPGWCN
;
A
#
# COMPACT_ATOMS: atom_id res chain seq x y z
N MET A 1 52.76 -30.63 -71.53
CA MET A 1 52.52 -31.41 -70.33
C MET A 1 51.82 -30.51 -69.33
N SER A 2 50.50 -30.70 -69.17
CA SER A 2 49.63 -29.80 -68.43
C SER A 2 49.08 -30.57 -67.19
N ASN A 3 49.47 -30.13 -66.01
CA ASN A 3 48.98 -30.72 -64.75
C ASN A 3 47.81 -29.86 -64.20
N ARG A 4 46.63 -30.39 -64.26
CA ARG A 4 45.45 -29.79 -63.66
C ARG A 4 45.33 -30.27 -62.18
N VAL A 5 45.47 -29.36 -61.27
CA VAL A 5 45.17 -29.55 -59.85
C VAL A 5 43.68 -29.34 -59.60
N ARG A 6 42.96 -30.35 -59.17
CA ARG A 6 41.57 -30.27 -58.71
C ARG A 6 41.55 -29.79 -57.29
N ARG A 7 40.90 -28.65 -57.03
CA ARG A 7 40.58 -28.16 -55.71
C ARG A 7 39.20 -28.70 -55.33
N THR A 8 39.13 -29.53 -54.29
CA THR A 8 37.92 -29.98 -53.65
C THR A 8 37.50 -28.91 -52.63
N GLY A 9 36.35 -28.27 -52.89
CA GLY A 9 35.74 -27.32 -51.96
C GLY A 9 34.94 -28.07 -50.90
N ALA A 10 35.29 -27.90 -49.65
CA ALA A 10 34.49 -28.35 -48.52
C ALA A 10 33.40 -27.32 -48.21
N ALA A 11 32.14 -27.73 -48.32
CA ALA A 11 30.99 -26.93 -47.90
C ALA A 11 30.83 -27.05 -46.36
N VAL A 12 30.97 -25.95 -45.65
CA VAL A 12 30.65 -25.83 -44.21
C VAL A 12 29.16 -25.51 -44.12
N LEU A 13 28.35 -26.46 -43.66
CA LEU A 13 26.94 -26.18 -43.22
C LEU A 13 26.97 -25.45 -41.87
N GLY A 14 26.69 -24.18 -41.92
CA GLY A 14 26.44 -23.39 -40.70
C GLY A 14 25.02 -23.63 -40.22
N THR A 15 24.85 -24.31 -39.08
CA THR A 15 23.59 -24.43 -38.34
C THR A 15 23.30 -23.12 -37.62
N ALA A 16 22.35 -22.34 -38.12
CA ALA A 16 21.82 -21.17 -37.44
C ALA A 16 20.91 -21.61 -36.29
N LEU A 17 21.38 -21.45 -35.04
CA LEU A 17 20.54 -21.58 -33.84
C LEU A 17 19.63 -20.34 -33.74
N ALA A 18 18.37 -20.50 -34.12
CA ALA A 18 17.33 -19.51 -33.86
C ALA A 18 17.04 -19.48 -32.35
N GLY A 19 17.66 -18.52 -31.63
CA GLY A 19 17.35 -18.25 -30.23
C GLY A 19 15.97 -17.61 -30.14
N SER A 20 14.99 -18.36 -29.61
CA SER A 20 13.65 -17.81 -29.26
C SER A 20 13.80 -16.88 -28.08
N VAL A 21 13.76 -15.57 -28.30
CA VAL A 21 13.61 -14.56 -27.25
C VAL A 21 12.18 -14.61 -26.75
N LEU A 22 11.96 -15.34 -25.65
CA LEU A 22 10.70 -15.26 -24.90
C LEU A 22 10.63 -13.87 -24.30
N GLY A 23 9.96 -12.95 -24.97
CA GLY A 23 9.64 -11.63 -24.45
C GLY A 23 8.75 -11.79 -23.20
N ALA A 24 9.28 -11.43 -22.03
CA ALA A 24 8.47 -11.32 -20.83
C ALA A 24 7.40 -10.26 -21.09
N LEU A 25 6.12 -10.66 -21.10
CA LEU A 25 5.00 -9.73 -21.13
C LEU A 25 5.09 -8.83 -19.90
N PRO A 26 4.87 -7.50 -20.03
CA PRO A 26 4.83 -6.63 -18.88
C PRO A 26 3.72 -7.13 -17.94
N ALA A 27 4.06 -7.36 -16.66
CA ALA A 27 3.07 -7.69 -15.64
C ALA A 27 2.08 -6.53 -15.58
N SER A 28 0.83 -6.79 -15.98
CA SER A 28 -0.24 -5.79 -15.88
C SER A 28 -0.35 -5.39 -14.42
N ALA A 29 -0.20 -4.09 -14.12
CA ALA A 29 -0.45 -3.57 -12.78
C ALA A 29 -1.90 -3.92 -12.42
N GLN A 30 -2.06 -4.70 -11.33
CA GLN A 30 -3.39 -5.15 -10.91
C GLN A 30 -4.18 -3.94 -10.41
N SER A 31 -5.25 -3.58 -11.12
CA SER A 31 -6.19 -2.55 -10.70
C SER A 31 -7.21 -3.16 -9.73
N TYR A 32 -7.62 -2.37 -8.75
CA TYR A 32 -8.68 -2.72 -7.83
C TYR A 32 -9.80 -1.69 -7.95
N ASP A 33 -11.02 -2.16 -8.10
CA ASP A 33 -12.19 -1.31 -8.19
C ASP A 33 -13.21 -1.65 -7.10
N GLY A 34 -13.93 -0.65 -6.66
CA GLY A 34 -15.04 -0.78 -5.72
C GLY A 34 -16.32 -0.20 -6.27
N LYS A 35 -17.46 -0.81 -5.96
CA LYS A 35 -18.80 -0.30 -6.25
C LYS A 35 -19.48 0.11 -4.95
N VAL A 36 -20.01 1.31 -4.89
CA VAL A 36 -20.76 1.81 -3.73
C VAL A 36 -22.07 1.06 -3.59
N ILE A 37 -22.30 0.43 -2.42
CA ILE A 37 -23.54 -0.29 -2.09
C ILE A 37 -24.42 0.46 -1.08
N ALA A 38 -23.91 1.49 -0.40
CA ALA A 38 -24.66 2.31 0.55
C ALA A 38 -25.81 3.03 -0.15
N SER A 39 -27.05 2.92 0.38
CA SER A 39 -28.25 3.57 -0.18
C SER A 39 -28.12 5.10 -0.22
N GLY A 40 -27.50 5.69 0.81
CA GLY A 40 -27.25 7.12 0.91
C GLY A 40 -25.96 7.60 0.27
N GLY A 41 -25.23 6.75 -0.48
CA GLY A 41 -23.89 7.03 -0.99
C GLY A 41 -22.79 6.82 0.06
N LEU A 42 -21.54 6.93 -0.34
CA LEU A 42 -20.35 6.62 0.46
C LEU A 42 -19.54 7.89 0.75
N THR A 43 -19.34 8.20 2.02
CA THR A 43 -18.59 9.39 2.44
C THR A 43 -17.10 9.18 2.20
N VAL A 44 -16.48 10.12 1.49
CA VAL A 44 -15.03 10.25 1.34
C VAL A 44 -14.48 11.04 2.51
N ARG A 45 -13.40 10.57 3.11
CA ARG A 45 -12.77 11.16 4.29
C ARG A 45 -11.29 11.40 4.08
N ALA A 46 -10.74 12.35 4.83
CA ALA A 46 -9.30 12.65 4.79
C ALA A 46 -8.44 11.57 5.46
N LEU A 47 -9.03 10.77 6.35
CA LEU A 47 -8.36 9.70 7.11
C LEU A 47 -9.24 8.45 7.20
N PRO A 48 -8.67 7.28 7.52
CA PRO A 48 -9.43 6.04 7.75
C PRO A 48 -10.15 6.09 9.13
N THR A 49 -11.01 7.09 9.32
CA THR A 49 -11.76 7.31 10.55
C THR A 49 -13.04 8.13 10.29
N THR A 50 -14.05 7.93 11.13
CA THR A 50 -15.28 8.73 11.14
C THR A 50 -15.17 10.03 11.95
N ALA A 51 -14.05 10.25 12.66
CA ALA A 51 -13.87 11.37 13.59
C ALA A 51 -13.67 12.75 12.92
N TYR A 52 -13.48 12.81 11.59
CA TYR A 52 -13.27 14.05 10.86
C TYR A 52 -14.35 14.30 9.82
N ASN A 53 -14.49 15.57 9.40
CA ASN A 53 -15.44 16.00 8.40
C ASN A 53 -15.25 15.25 7.07
N ALA A 54 -16.34 15.09 6.35
CA ALA A 54 -16.33 14.55 5.00
C ALA A 54 -15.56 15.50 4.06
N LYS A 55 -14.80 14.92 3.12
CA LYS A 55 -14.19 15.65 1.99
C LYS A 55 -15.08 15.62 0.75
N GLY A 56 -15.94 14.61 0.65
CA GLY A 56 -16.81 14.40 -0.49
C GLY A 56 -17.71 13.19 -0.29
N LYS A 57 -18.38 12.80 -1.36
CA LYS A 57 -19.30 11.67 -1.37
C LYS A 57 -19.31 11.00 -2.74
N LEU A 58 -19.29 9.67 -2.77
CA LEU A 58 -19.50 8.85 -3.95
C LEU A 58 -20.97 8.40 -3.98
N ALA A 59 -21.57 8.40 -5.17
CA ALA A 59 -22.98 8.03 -5.33
C ALA A 59 -23.19 6.51 -5.22
N LYS A 60 -24.39 6.08 -4.81
CA LYS A 60 -24.79 4.66 -4.86
C LYS A 60 -24.62 4.11 -6.27
N GLY A 61 -24.00 2.94 -6.37
CA GLY A 61 -23.73 2.27 -7.65
C GLY A 61 -22.50 2.78 -8.39
N GLN A 62 -21.90 3.90 -7.98
CA GLN A 62 -20.67 4.42 -8.57
C GLN A 62 -19.54 3.40 -8.41
N VAL A 63 -18.83 3.14 -9.51
CA VAL A 63 -17.58 2.37 -9.51
C VAL A 63 -16.42 3.36 -9.42
N PHE A 64 -15.43 3.03 -8.61
CA PHE A 64 -14.28 3.89 -8.36
C PHE A 64 -13.02 3.05 -8.14
N PRO A 65 -11.84 3.57 -8.52
CA PRO A 65 -10.57 2.88 -8.31
C PRO A 65 -10.16 2.88 -6.84
N ILE A 66 -9.51 1.81 -6.42
CA ILE A 66 -8.94 1.63 -5.08
C ILE A 66 -7.44 1.42 -5.22
N GLU A 67 -6.65 2.15 -4.43
CA GLU A 67 -5.19 1.96 -4.40
C GLU A 67 -4.80 0.77 -3.50
N CYS A 68 -5.25 0.78 -2.26
CA CYS A 68 -4.88 -0.21 -1.25
C CYS A 68 -5.83 -0.12 -0.04
N LYS A 69 -5.62 -0.97 0.98
CA LYS A 69 -6.41 -0.98 2.22
C LYS A 69 -5.55 -0.88 3.48
N VAL A 70 -6.14 -0.28 4.53
CA VAL A 70 -5.60 -0.28 5.90
C VAL A 70 -6.70 -0.62 6.90
N ARG A 71 -6.31 -0.84 8.16
CA ARG A 71 -7.25 -0.82 9.28
C ARG A 71 -7.40 0.62 9.80
N GLY A 72 -8.62 0.97 10.18
CA GLY A 72 -8.97 2.26 10.74
C GLY A 72 -10.05 2.13 11.81
N THR A 73 -10.86 3.18 11.98
CA THR A 73 -12.02 3.13 12.88
C THR A 73 -13.07 2.17 12.34
N SER A 74 -13.64 1.33 13.22
CA SER A 74 -14.72 0.42 12.81
C SER A 74 -15.98 1.19 12.39
N VAL A 75 -16.56 0.77 11.28
CA VAL A 75 -17.84 1.23 10.75
C VAL A 75 -18.74 0.01 10.62
N ASP A 76 -19.78 -0.07 11.42
CA ASP A 76 -20.73 -1.20 11.48
C ASP A 76 -20.04 -2.58 11.48
N GLY A 77 -19.04 -2.72 12.38
CA GLY A 77 -18.29 -3.95 12.58
C GLY A 77 -17.13 -4.20 11.60
N ASN A 78 -16.92 -3.34 10.60
CA ASN A 78 -15.81 -3.46 9.65
C ASN A 78 -14.78 -2.34 9.87
N ASP A 79 -13.54 -2.68 10.15
CA ASP A 79 -12.43 -1.74 10.38
C ASP A 79 -11.56 -1.48 9.14
N LEU A 80 -11.91 -2.06 7.98
CA LEU A 80 -11.17 -1.85 6.75
C LEU A 80 -11.56 -0.53 6.07
N TRP A 81 -10.54 0.14 5.57
CA TRP A 81 -10.65 1.39 4.80
C TRP A 81 -9.86 1.29 3.51
N TYR A 82 -10.43 1.80 2.43
CA TYR A 82 -9.81 1.84 1.12
C TYR A 82 -9.28 3.24 0.83
N ALA A 83 -8.01 3.31 0.43
CA ALA A 83 -7.39 4.52 -0.10
C ALA A 83 -7.82 4.74 -1.54
N LEU A 84 -8.12 5.98 -1.89
CA LEU A 84 -8.46 6.39 -3.26
C LEU A 84 -7.21 6.97 -3.94
N PRO A 85 -6.91 6.58 -5.19
CA PRO A 85 -5.85 7.21 -5.97
C PRO A 85 -6.26 8.63 -6.43
N PRO A 86 -5.30 9.47 -6.88
CA PRO A 86 -3.87 9.20 -6.99
C PRO A 86 -3.11 9.51 -5.68
N THR A 87 -3.77 10.07 -4.68
CA THR A 87 -3.14 10.47 -3.42
C THR A 87 -3.80 9.76 -2.25
N LEU A 88 -3.00 9.28 -1.30
CA LEU A 88 -3.50 8.67 -0.06
C LEU A 88 -4.20 9.67 0.89
N GLY A 89 -4.65 10.81 0.37
CA GLY A 89 -5.37 11.83 1.12
C GLY A 89 -6.88 11.61 1.19
N GLU A 90 -7.41 10.52 0.60
CA GLU A 90 -8.83 10.23 0.56
C GLU A 90 -9.12 8.77 0.85
N TRP A 91 -10.09 8.55 1.74
CA TRP A 91 -10.42 7.24 2.27
C TRP A 91 -11.92 7.00 2.31
N VAL A 92 -12.31 5.76 2.05
CA VAL A 92 -13.69 5.31 2.22
C VAL A 92 -13.75 4.06 3.08
N SER A 93 -14.82 3.90 3.86
CA SER A 93 -15.04 2.66 4.61
C SER A 93 -15.35 1.50 3.66
N ALA A 94 -14.61 0.41 3.77
CA ALA A 94 -14.86 -0.81 3.00
C ALA A 94 -16.21 -1.48 3.33
N ARG A 95 -16.83 -1.12 4.47
CA ARG A 95 -18.14 -1.66 4.89
C ARG A 95 -19.21 -1.51 3.82
N TYR A 96 -19.15 -0.44 3.06
CA TYR A 96 -20.15 -0.08 2.07
C TYR A 96 -19.65 -0.13 0.63
N VAL A 97 -18.63 -0.96 0.40
CA VAL A 97 -18.04 -1.19 -0.92
C VAL A 97 -18.11 -2.67 -1.27
N GLN A 98 -18.66 -2.97 -2.43
CA GLN A 98 -18.53 -4.25 -3.09
C GLN A 98 -17.25 -4.20 -3.96
N ASN A 99 -16.32 -5.11 -3.76
CA ASN A 99 -15.16 -5.21 -4.64
C ASN A 99 -15.61 -5.65 -6.05
N VAL A 100 -15.05 -5.01 -7.06
CA VAL A 100 -15.19 -5.39 -8.46
C VAL A 100 -13.86 -6.04 -8.86
N GLY A 101 -13.87 -7.36 -8.98
CA GLY A 101 -12.66 -8.16 -9.11
C GLY A 101 -12.00 -8.53 -7.77
N PRO A 102 -10.67 -8.66 -7.71
CA PRO A 102 -9.95 -9.10 -6.53
C PRO A 102 -10.00 -8.07 -5.39
N ALA A 103 -9.83 -8.57 -4.15
CA ALA A 103 -9.75 -7.68 -2.99
C ALA A 103 -8.48 -6.82 -3.04
N PRO A 104 -8.54 -5.52 -2.67
CA PRO A 104 -7.38 -4.64 -2.68
C PRO A 104 -6.23 -5.17 -1.80
N ARG A 105 -5.00 -4.91 -2.25
CA ARG A 105 -3.79 -5.18 -1.46
C ARG A 105 -3.75 -4.34 -0.18
N TRP A 106 -2.93 -4.74 0.79
CA TRP A 106 -2.60 -3.88 1.91
C TRP A 106 -1.72 -2.72 1.44
N CYS A 107 -1.90 -1.54 2.03
CA CYS A 107 -1.05 -0.38 1.76
C CYS A 107 0.37 -0.62 2.27
N GLY A 108 1.34 0.02 1.62
CA GLY A 108 2.75 -0.16 1.89
C GLY A 108 3.38 -1.33 1.12
N SER A 109 4.68 -1.49 1.26
CA SER A 109 5.44 -2.57 0.64
C SER A 109 5.36 -3.86 1.46
N SER A 110 5.78 -4.99 0.88
CA SER A 110 6.01 -6.25 1.62
C SER A 110 7.19 -6.14 2.59
N GLU A 111 7.99 -5.10 2.43
CA GLU A 111 9.15 -4.82 3.28
C GLU A 111 8.71 -4.42 4.70
N ARG A 112 9.52 -4.79 5.69
CA ARG A 112 9.30 -4.45 7.09
C ARG A 112 10.42 -3.56 7.56
N PHE A 113 10.03 -2.53 8.30
CA PHE A 113 10.95 -1.58 8.91
C PHE A 113 10.86 -1.73 10.43
N VAL A 114 11.94 -1.40 11.11
CA VAL A 114 12.03 -1.53 12.56
C VAL A 114 12.25 -0.16 13.17
N GLY A 115 11.57 0.09 14.29
CA GLY A 115 11.81 1.26 15.13
C GLY A 115 11.90 0.87 16.60
N ARG A 116 12.32 1.81 17.43
CA ARG A 116 12.26 1.75 18.88
C ARG A 116 11.59 2.99 19.44
N THR A 117 10.69 2.77 20.37
CA THR A 117 10.02 3.88 21.05
C THR A 117 11.01 4.63 21.95
N THR A 118 10.98 5.96 21.91
CA THR A 118 11.79 6.82 22.80
C THR A 118 11.07 7.15 24.11
N ASN A 119 9.74 6.99 24.12
CA ASN A 119 8.88 7.22 25.26
C ASN A 119 7.77 6.16 25.30
N SER A 120 7.04 6.05 26.41
CA SER A 120 5.77 5.30 26.40
C SER A 120 4.83 5.88 25.34
N LEU A 121 4.30 5.04 24.47
CA LEU A 121 3.61 5.44 23.26
C LEU A 121 2.25 4.75 23.11
N VAL A 122 1.23 5.52 22.83
CA VAL A 122 -0.13 5.01 22.60
C VAL A 122 -0.27 4.51 21.16
N LYS A 123 -0.73 3.28 20.98
CA LYS A 123 -1.24 2.77 19.70
C LYS A 123 -2.68 3.23 19.50
N ARG A 124 -3.02 3.61 18.26
CA ARG A 124 -4.34 4.14 17.89
C ARG A 124 -4.94 3.41 16.70
N VAL A 125 -6.26 3.45 16.59
CA VAL A 125 -6.99 2.84 15.45
C VAL A 125 -6.87 3.67 14.16
N ALA A 126 -6.47 4.93 14.23
CA ALA A 126 -6.25 5.82 13.08
C ALA A 126 -5.12 6.82 13.39
N PRO A 127 -4.48 7.47 12.38
CA PRO A 127 -3.28 8.30 12.56
C PRO A 127 -3.61 9.70 13.12
N THR A 128 -4.24 9.74 14.27
CA THR A 128 -4.61 10.98 14.97
C THR A 128 -4.76 10.76 16.48
N THR A 129 -4.47 11.79 17.26
CA THR A 129 -4.67 11.76 18.71
C THR A 129 -6.13 11.71 19.14
N ALA A 130 -7.07 12.09 18.26
CA ALA A 130 -8.50 11.97 18.47
C ALA A 130 -9.04 10.54 18.26
N ALA A 131 -8.29 9.65 17.60
CA ALA A 131 -8.70 8.27 17.41
C ALA A 131 -8.62 7.46 18.71
N ALA A 132 -9.48 6.46 18.83
CA ALA A 132 -9.51 5.56 19.98
C ALA A 132 -8.15 4.90 20.23
N ARG A 133 -7.82 4.71 21.51
CA ARG A 133 -6.64 4.00 21.95
C ARG A 133 -6.81 2.49 21.66
N ALA A 134 -5.75 1.86 21.16
CA ALA A 134 -5.73 0.45 20.79
C ALA A 134 -4.53 -0.28 21.41
N GLY A 135 -4.12 0.17 22.58
CA GLY A 135 -2.99 -0.34 23.35
C GLY A 135 -1.88 0.69 23.54
N SER A 136 -0.79 0.25 24.14
CA SER A 136 0.39 1.06 24.42
C SER A 136 1.68 0.26 24.20
N LEU A 137 2.78 0.99 24.07
CA LEU A 137 4.14 0.48 23.95
C LEU A 137 4.96 1.13 25.06
N ALA A 138 5.80 0.36 25.74
CA ALA A 138 6.74 0.90 26.72
C ALA A 138 7.89 1.64 26.01
N THR A 139 8.60 2.49 26.75
CA THR A 139 9.87 3.08 26.28
C THR A 139 10.86 1.98 25.89
N GLY A 140 11.58 2.16 24.77
CA GLY A 140 12.53 1.18 24.24
C GLY A 140 11.89 -0.01 23.52
N ALA A 141 10.56 -0.12 23.48
CA ALA A 141 9.87 -1.20 22.79
C ALA A 141 10.21 -1.20 21.30
N ARG A 142 10.45 -2.40 20.75
CA ARG A 142 10.55 -2.61 19.31
C ARG A 142 9.17 -2.44 18.66
N VAL A 143 9.14 -1.77 17.52
CA VAL A 143 7.95 -1.67 16.67
C VAL A 143 8.30 -2.14 15.26
N ASP A 144 7.43 -2.98 14.69
CA ASP A 144 7.54 -3.45 13.31
C ASP A 144 6.58 -2.63 12.44
N ILE A 145 7.16 -1.84 11.52
CA ILE A 145 6.50 -0.80 10.75
C ILE A 145 6.29 -1.29 9.32
N ILE A 146 5.11 -1.05 8.77
CA ILE A 146 4.79 -1.32 7.36
C ILE A 146 5.11 -0.10 6.51
N CYS A 147 4.59 1.08 6.90
CA CYS A 147 4.71 2.31 6.11
C CYS A 147 4.46 3.56 6.97
N LYS A 148 4.62 4.74 6.38
CA LYS A 148 4.37 6.04 7.02
C LYS A 148 3.40 6.90 6.21
N LEU A 149 2.71 7.80 6.90
CA LEU A 149 1.98 8.92 6.28
C LEU A 149 2.07 10.16 7.17
N ASP A 150 1.85 11.33 6.60
CA ASP A 150 1.80 12.59 7.34
C ASP A 150 0.34 13.00 7.53
N TRP A 151 -0.03 13.34 8.78
CA TRP A 151 -1.34 13.86 9.11
C TRP A 151 -1.35 14.74 10.36
N HIS A 152 -1.91 14.24 11.45
CA HIS A 152 -2.08 15.02 12.67
C HIS A 152 -0.73 15.30 13.33
N ASN A 153 -0.44 16.57 13.55
CA ASN A 153 0.81 17.00 14.16
C ASN A 153 0.86 16.60 15.65
N VAL A 154 1.94 15.93 16.03
CA VAL A 154 2.22 15.56 17.42
C VAL A 154 3.58 16.09 17.81
N GLY A 155 3.60 17.14 18.62
CA GLY A 155 4.82 17.78 19.08
C GLY A 155 5.75 18.27 17.96
N GLY A 156 5.19 18.88 16.91
CA GLY A 156 5.93 19.39 15.76
C GLY A 156 6.17 18.39 14.63
N ASN A 157 5.72 17.14 14.77
CA ASN A 157 5.90 16.12 13.73
C ASN A 157 4.54 15.58 13.25
N PRO A 158 4.17 15.74 11.95
CA PRO A 158 2.91 15.23 11.41
C PRO A 158 2.95 13.75 11.08
N ARG A 159 4.12 13.09 11.18
CA ARG A 159 4.33 11.72 10.72
C ARG A 159 3.73 10.68 11.64
N TRP A 160 3.10 9.67 11.04
CA TRP A 160 2.54 8.49 11.69
C TRP A 160 3.05 7.23 11.03
N TYR A 161 3.30 6.20 11.82
CA TYR A 161 3.68 4.87 11.36
C TYR A 161 2.52 3.90 11.46
N TYR A 162 2.27 3.17 10.38
CA TYR A 162 1.35 2.04 10.34
C TYR A 162 2.13 0.76 10.71
N LEU A 163 1.66 0.07 11.74
CA LEU A 163 2.32 -1.11 12.30
C LEU A 163 1.77 -2.41 11.72
N THR A 164 2.52 -3.49 11.87
CA THR A 164 2.15 -4.84 11.40
C THR A 164 0.89 -5.38 12.10
N ASP A 165 0.57 -4.89 13.30
CA ASP A 165 -0.67 -5.23 14.02
C ASP A 165 -1.90 -4.42 13.57
N GLY A 166 -1.76 -3.60 12.51
CA GLY A 166 -2.82 -2.76 11.98
C GLY A 166 -3.14 -1.52 12.82
N ARG A 167 -2.21 -1.07 13.66
CA ARG A 167 -2.36 0.11 14.50
C ARG A 167 -1.43 1.22 14.05
N TRP A 168 -1.72 2.42 14.54
CA TRP A 168 -0.99 3.64 14.22
C TRP A 168 -0.29 4.20 15.44
N VAL A 169 0.93 4.69 15.25
CA VAL A 169 1.69 5.40 16.28
C VAL A 169 2.26 6.69 15.73
N ALA A 170 2.38 7.72 16.60
CA ALA A 170 3.04 8.97 16.23
C ALA A 170 4.55 8.72 16.09
N ALA A 171 5.12 8.98 14.91
CA ALA A 171 6.53 8.76 14.62
C ALA A 171 7.46 9.67 15.44
N ARG A 172 6.94 10.77 15.99
CA ARG A 172 7.67 11.68 16.90
C ARG A 172 8.42 10.94 18.01
N TYR A 173 7.87 9.82 18.47
CA TYR A 173 8.38 9.05 19.60
C TYR A 173 8.93 7.69 19.18
N VAL A 174 9.38 7.57 17.93
CA VAL A 174 10.00 6.36 17.40
C VAL A 174 11.31 6.74 16.71
N THR A 175 12.40 6.09 17.06
CA THR A 175 13.66 6.15 16.34
C THR A 175 13.72 4.96 15.39
N ASP A 176 13.96 5.22 14.11
CA ASP A 176 14.13 4.18 13.11
C ASP A 176 15.43 3.40 13.37
N VAL A 177 15.36 2.08 13.22
CA VAL A 177 16.51 1.19 13.28
C VAL A 177 16.83 0.75 11.85
N GLY A 178 17.89 1.33 11.30
CA GLY A 178 18.24 1.16 9.89
C GLY A 178 17.50 2.15 8.98
N ARG A 179 16.98 1.66 7.86
CA ARG A 179 16.32 2.49 6.86
C ARG A 179 14.93 2.96 7.32
N ALA A 180 14.63 4.23 7.06
CA ALA A 180 13.31 4.80 7.34
C ALA A 180 12.19 4.12 6.52
N PRO A 181 10.97 3.99 7.08
CA PRO A 181 9.82 3.41 6.38
C PRO A 181 9.46 4.15 5.09
N GLY A 182 9.01 3.41 4.07
CA GLY A 182 8.40 3.95 2.87
C GLY A 182 7.03 4.58 3.16
N TRP A 183 6.48 5.30 2.16
CA TRP A 183 5.11 5.84 2.24
C TRP A 183 4.07 4.72 2.11
N CYS A 184 2.87 4.93 2.65
CA CYS A 184 1.75 3.98 2.60
C CYS A 184 1.01 3.99 1.22
N ASN A 185 1.72 3.91 0.13
CA ASN A 185 1.18 3.87 -1.25
C ASN A 185 1.27 2.47 -1.86
#